data_ed5774e084e110c42edb6dc44d46d599
#
_entry.id   ed5774e084e110c42edb6dc44d46d599
#
_cell.length_a   1.000
_cell.length_b   1.000
_cell.length_c   1.000
_cell.angle_alpha   90.00
_cell.angle_beta   90.00
_cell.angle_gamma   90.00
#
_symmetry.space_group_name_H-M   'P 1'
#
loop_
_entity.id
_entity.type
_entity.pdbx_description
1 polymer ?
#
loop_
_entity_poly.entity_id
_entity_poly.type
_entity_poly.pdbx_seq_one_letter_code
_entity_poly.pdbx_strand_id
1 'polypeptide(L)'
;MPTQSKHASINISLIQAREALMTQFRPILNQANITDQQWRIIRLLAENGTLDFQDLANQACILRPSLTGILTRLEKAGLVVRLKPSNDQRRVFLKLTAEGEKLYEEIGEEEDERYDAIEEVLGREKMLLLKDLLAELAKIEDALNS
;
A
#
# COMPACT_ATOMS: atom_id res chain seq x y z
N MET A 1 2.84 -31.03 26.80
CA MET A 1 1.92 -30.56 25.71
C MET A 1 1.96 -29.08 25.61
N PRO A 2 2.19 -28.53 24.41
CA PRO A 2 2.09 -27.10 24.26
C PRO A 2 0.65 -26.63 24.50
N THR A 3 0.51 -25.49 25.15
CA THR A 3 -0.79 -24.87 25.36
C THR A 3 -1.28 -24.31 24.03
N GLN A 4 -2.44 -24.77 23.57
CA GLN A 4 -3.04 -24.21 22.36
C GLN A 4 -3.77 -22.90 22.68
N SER A 5 -3.54 -21.90 21.88
CA SER A 5 -4.29 -20.67 21.97
C SER A 5 -5.76 -20.92 21.67
N LYS A 6 -6.64 -20.19 22.34
CA LYS A 6 -8.08 -20.23 22.09
C LYS A 6 -8.41 -19.81 20.65
N HIS A 7 -7.57 -19.00 20.05
CA HIS A 7 -7.76 -18.50 18.70
C HIS A 7 -6.56 -18.86 17.82
N ALA A 8 -6.83 -19.26 16.57
CA ALA A 8 -5.79 -19.36 15.56
C ALA A 8 -5.19 -17.98 15.32
N SER A 9 -3.89 -17.93 15.00
CA SER A 9 -3.22 -16.65 14.81
C SER A 9 -3.65 -16.01 13.49
N ILE A 10 -4.51 -15.01 13.55
CA ILE A 10 -4.92 -14.20 12.40
C ILE A 10 -3.74 -13.41 11.88
N ASN A 11 -2.85 -12.96 12.76
CA ASN A 11 -1.66 -12.22 12.36
C ASN A 11 -0.75 -13.04 11.45
N ILE A 12 -0.51 -14.30 11.80
CA ILE A 12 0.28 -15.19 10.94
C ILE A 12 -0.45 -15.45 9.62
N SER A 13 -1.76 -15.66 9.67
CA SER A 13 -2.57 -15.86 8.46
C SER A 13 -2.49 -14.65 7.52
N LEU A 14 -2.49 -13.44 8.06
CA LEU A 14 -2.35 -12.22 7.27
C LEU A 14 -0.99 -12.15 6.59
N ILE A 15 0.09 -12.50 7.30
CA ILE A 15 1.44 -12.53 6.73
C ILE A 15 1.52 -13.54 5.59
N GLN A 16 0.99 -14.73 5.80
CA GLN A 16 0.98 -15.79 4.79
C GLN A 16 0.17 -15.38 3.55
N ALA A 17 -1.00 -14.78 3.76
CA ALA A 17 -1.84 -14.31 2.67
C ALA A 17 -1.17 -13.17 1.90
N ARG A 18 -0.55 -12.22 2.61
CA ARG A 18 0.19 -11.14 1.98
C ARG A 18 1.34 -11.67 1.16
N GLU A 19 2.10 -12.63 1.68
CA GLU A 19 3.21 -13.24 0.95
C GLU A 19 2.74 -13.95 -0.32
N ALA A 20 1.60 -14.63 -0.27
CA ALA A 20 1.00 -15.25 -1.45
C ALA A 20 0.66 -14.22 -2.54
N LEU A 21 0.10 -13.07 -2.14
CA LEU A 21 -0.16 -11.97 -3.07
C LEU A 21 1.14 -11.40 -3.64
N MET A 22 2.12 -11.16 -2.78
CA MET A 22 3.40 -10.56 -3.22
C MET A 22 4.17 -11.46 -4.19
N THR A 23 4.01 -12.78 -4.08
CA THR A 23 4.60 -13.72 -5.05
C THR A 23 4.07 -13.42 -6.46
N GLN A 24 2.81 -13.00 -6.58
CA GLN A 24 2.22 -12.64 -7.86
C GLN A 24 2.68 -11.26 -8.36
N PHE A 25 2.94 -10.32 -7.46
CA PHE A 25 3.24 -8.94 -7.84
C PHE A 25 4.73 -8.60 -7.94
N ARG A 26 5.60 -9.30 -7.19
CA ARG A 26 7.04 -9.04 -7.22
C ARG A 26 7.66 -9.08 -8.62
N PRO A 27 7.31 -10.03 -9.50
CA PRO A 27 7.87 -10.02 -10.86
C PRO A 27 7.54 -8.72 -11.62
N ILE A 28 6.33 -8.21 -11.44
CA ILE A 28 5.90 -6.96 -12.08
C ILE A 28 6.72 -5.79 -11.55
N LEU A 29 6.85 -5.70 -10.22
CA LEU A 29 7.60 -4.62 -9.57
C LEU A 29 9.09 -4.69 -9.90
N ASN A 30 9.66 -5.89 -9.89
CA ASN A 30 11.08 -6.10 -10.23
C ASN A 30 11.38 -5.68 -11.65
N GLN A 31 10.50 -5.99 -12.59
CA GLN A 31 10.66 -5.61 -13.98
C GLN A 31 10.63 -4.08 -14.15
N ALA A 32 9.83 -3.39 -13.36
CA ALA A 32 9.75 -1.94 -13.35
C ALA A 32 10.82 -1.28 -12.49
N ASN A 33 11.64 -2.08 -11.80
CA ASN A 33 12.68 -1.61 -10.89
C ASN A 33 12.13 -0.78 -9.73
N ILE A 34 10.99 -1.22 -9.20
CA ILE A 34 10.27 -0.56 -8.11
C ILE A 34 10.17 -1.53 -6.92
N THR A 35 10.42 -1.04 -5.70
CA THR A 35 10.23 -1.83 -4.48
C THR A 35 8.76 -1.85 -4.08
N ASP A 36 8.38 -2.83 -3.26
CA ASP A 36 7.02 -2.90 -2.69
C ASP A 36 6.66 -1.61 -1.95
N GLN A 37 7.58 -1.08 -1.14
CA GLN A 37 7.32 0.14 -0.38
C GLN A 37 7.14 1.35 -1.29
N GLN A 38 7.97 1.47 -2.32
CA GLN A 38 7.83 2.53 -3.32
C GLN A 38 6.48 2.44 -4.04
N TRP A 39 6.09 1.24 -4.43
CA TRP A 39 4.82 1.01 -5.10
C TRP A 39 3.63 1.39 -4.21
N ARG A 40 3.69 1.04 -2.92
CA ARG A 40 2.64 1.41 -1.96
C ARG A 40 2.42 2.93 -1.92
N ILE A 41 3.51 3.69 -1.91
CA ILE A 41 3.44 5.15 -1.90
C ILE A 41 2.84 5.67 -3.21
N ILE A 42 3.33 5.18 -4.34
CA ILE A 42 2.82 5.59 -5.65
C ILE A 42 1.32 5.32 -5.76
N ARG A 43 0.89 4.13 -5.36
CA ARG A 43 -0.51 3.74 -5.42
C ARG A 43 -1.40 4.60 -4.53
N LEU A 44 -0.98 4.85 -3.30
CA LEU A 44 -1.75 5.68 -2.38
C LEU A 44 -1.88 7.12 -2.88
N LEU A 45 -0.82 7.68 -3.43
CA LEU A 45 -0.87 9.03 -4.00
C LEU A 45 -1.75 9.08 -5.24
N ALA A 46 -1.72 8.05 -6.08
CA ALA A 46 -2.59 7.98 -7.25
C ALA A 46 -4.07 7.93 -6.85
N GLU A 47 -4.38 7.12 -5.84
CA GLU A 47 -5.76 6.92 -5.38
C GLU A 47 -6.31 8.12 -4.60
N ASN A 48 -5.47 8.84 -3.89
CA ASN A 48 -5.88 9.93 -2.98
C ASN A 48 -5.53 11.33 -3.51
N GLY A 49 -4.72 11.42 -4.53
CA GLY A 49 -4.24 12.69 -5.06
C GLY A 49 -3.05 13.20 -4.26
N THR A 50 -3.31 14.13 -3.33
CA THR A 50 -2.26 14.71 -2.49
C THR A 50 -2.46 14.27 -1.05
N LEU A 51 -1.41 13.76 -0.42
CA LEU A 51 -1.43 13.38 0.99
C LEU A 51 -0.30 14.09 1.73
N ASP A 52 -0.56 14.44 3.00
CA ASP A 52 0.54 14.92 3.82
C ASP A 52 1.40 13.74 4.29
N PHE A 53 2.61 14.06 4.76
CA PHE A 53 3.59 13.07 5.17
C PHE A 53 3.04 12.09 6.21
N GLN A 54 2.32 12.60 7.23
CA GLN A 54 1.80 11.76 8.31
C GLN A 54 0.73 10.79 7.81
N ASP A 55 -0.20 11.28 7.00
CA ASP A 55 -1.26 10.44 6.44
C ASP A 55 -0.68 9.38 5.52
N LEU A 56 0.32 9.74 4.72
CA LEU A 56 0.97 8.81 3.83
C LEU A 56 1.68 7.69 4.62
N ALA A 57 2.40 8.05 5.68
CA ALA A 57 3.07 7.07 6.54
C ALA A 57 2.05 6.10 7.17
N ASN A 58 0.97 6.64 7.69
CA ASN A 58 -0.08 5.85 8.33
C ASN A 58 -0.76 4.90 7.34
N GLN A 59 -1.17 5.40 6.19
CA GLN A 59 -1.87 4.59 5.18
C GLN A 59 -0.95 3.55 4.54
N ALA A 60 0.31 3.89 4.35
CA ALA A 60 1.28 2.96 3.76
C ALA A 60 1.80 1.94 4.77
N CYS A 61 1.53 2.13 6.06
CA CYS A 61 2.08 1.30 7.14
C CYS A 61 3.61 1.28 7.09
N ILE A 62 4.18 2.47 6.91
CA ILE A 62 5.64 2.67 6.86
C ILE A 62 6.02 3.63 7.98
N LEU A 63 7.05 3.27 8.73
CA LEU A 63 7.55 4.12 9.80
C LEU A 63 8.14 5.42 9.20
N ARG A 64 7.93 6.54 9.90
CA ARG A 64 8.32 7.88 9.41
C ARG A 64 9.79 7.97 8.99
N PRO A 65 10.76 7.45 9.76
CA PRO A 65 12.16 7.52 9.32
C PRO A 65 12.41 6.79 8.00
N SER A 66 11.77 5.63 7.80
CA SER A 66 11.88 4.87 6.56
C SER A 66 11.24 5.60 5.39
N LEU A 67 10.08 6.22 5.63
CA LEU A 67 9.37 6.97 4.60
C LEU A 67 10.21 8.12 4.05
N THR A 68 10.93 8.83 4.91
CA THR A 68 11.82 9.93 4.49
C THR A 68 12.79 9.48 3.41
N GLY A 69 13.48 8.36 3.64
CA GLY A 69 14.45 7.84 2.66
C GLY A 69 13.80 7.37 1.36
N ILE A 70 12.64 6.72 1.47
CA ILE A 70 11.91 6.24 0.30
C ILE A 70 11.45 7.42 -0.56
N LEU A 71 10.90 8.46 0.05
CA LEU A 71 10.46 9.66 -0.66
C LEU A 71 11.62 10.38 -1.34
N THR A 72 12.77 10.46 -0.70
CA THR A 72 13.95 11.06 -1.29
C THR A 72 14.33 10.35 -2.59
N ARG A 73 14.28 9.02 -2.59
CA ARG A 73 14.56 8.23 -3.80
C ARG A 73 13.52 8.43 -4.88
N LEU A 74 12.25 8.49 -4.52
CA LEU A 74 11.16 8.71 -5.47
C LEU A 74 11.23 10.11 -6.08
N GLU A 75 11.61 11.11 -5.29
CA GLU A 75 11.83 12.47 -5.78
C GLU A 75 12.99 12.52 -6.77
N LYS A 76 14.10 11.88 -6.44
CA LYS A 76 15.26 11.82 -7.35
C LYS A 76 14.94 11.11 -8.65
N ALA A 77 14.07 10.11 -8.60
CA ALA A 77 13.61 9.40 -9.79
C ALA A 77 12.58 10.21 -10.60
N GLY A 78 12.14 11.35 -10.09
CA GLY A 78 11.18 12.20 -10.79
C GLY A 78 9.74 11.72 -10.72
N LEU A 79 9.41 10.87 -9.76
CA LEU A 79 8.08 10.25 -9.66
C LEU A 79 7.16 10.96 -8.66
N VAL A 80 7.73 11.63 -7.67
CA VAL A 80 7.00 12.31 -6.60
C VAL A 80 7.56 13.71 -6.42
N VAL A 81 6.71 14.65 -6.06
CA VAL A 81 7.09 16.03 -5.74
C VAL A 81 6.57 16.40 -4.36
N ARG A 82 7.37 17.17 -3.62
CA ARG A 82 6.97 17.73 -2.32
C ARG A 82 6.35 19.10 -2.52
N LEU A 83 5.28 19.34 -1.80
CA LEU A 83 4.61 20.63 -1.79
C LEU A 83 4.57 21.13 -0.35
N LYS A 84 4.99 22.37 -0.14
CA LYS A 84 4.93 23.03 1.16
C LYS A 84 3.95 24.18 1.07
N PRO A 85 2.86 24.17 1.84
CA PRO A 85 1.94 25.30 1.86
C PRO A 85 2.67 26.54 2.35
N SER A 86 2.38 27.68 1.74
CA SER A 86 3.00 28.95 2.13
C SER A 86 2.63 29.40 3.53
N ASN A 87 1.50 28.90 4.07
CA ASN A 87 0.97 29.30 5.36
C ASN A 87 1.36 28.36 6.51
N ASP A 88 1.93 27.19 6.21
CA ASP A 88 2.38 26.24 7.23
C ASP A 88 3.56 25.44 6.71
N GLN A 89 4.77 25.84 7.10
CA GLN A 89 6.00 25.21 6.64
C GLN A 89 6.31 23.90 7.36
N ARG A 90 5.55 23.56 8.40
CA ARG A 90 5.74 22.30 9.12
C ARG A 90 5.05 21.14 8.42
N ARG A 91 4.07 21.43 7.56
CA ARG A 91 3.35 20.41 6.81
C ARG A 91 4.00 20.21 5.45
N VAL A 92 4.21 18.95 5.10
CA VAL A 92 4.75 18.54 3.80
C VAL A 92 3.71 17.66 3.13
N PHE A 93 3.33 18.03 1.92
CA PHE A 93 2.42 17.26 1.10
C PHE A 93 3.19 16.60 -0.04
N LEU A 94 2.74 15.44 -0.43
CA LEU A 94 3.33 14.64 -1.49
C LEU A 94 2.30 14.44 -2.60
N LYS A 95 2.78 14.46 -3.84
CA LYS A 95 1.95 14.30 -5.03
C LYS A 95 2.76 13.58 -6.08
N LEU A 96 2.10 12.78 -6.92
CA LEU A 96 2.75 12.18 -8.08
C LEU A 96 3.02 13.24 -9.14
N THR A 97 4.15 13.08 -9.82
CA THR A 97 4.43 13.82 -11.07
C THR A 97 3.69 13.13 -12.23
N ALA A 98 3.70 13.74 -13.41
CA ALA A 98 3.16 13.10 -14.62
C ALA A 98 3.84 11.75 -14.89
N GLU A 99 5.15 11.66 -14.65
CA GLU A 99 5.90 10.42 -14.79
C GLU A 99 5.46 9.37 -13.77
N GLY A 100 5.19 9.82 -12.53
CA GLY A 100 4.68 8.93 -11.48
C GLY A 100 3.29 8.38 -11.82
N GLU A 101 2.42 9.21 -12.36
CA GLU A 101 1.09 8.79 -12.80
C GLU A 101 1.16 7.79 -13.94
N LYS A 102 2.06 8.00 -14.88
CA LYS A 102 2.27 7.10 -16.01
C LYS A 102 2.76 5.73 -15.52
N LEU A 103 3.72 5.73 -14.59
CA LEU A 103 4.22 4.49 -14.01
C LEU A 103 3.11 3.74 -13.26
N TYR A 104 2.29 4.48 -12.51
CA TYR A 104 1.14 3.91 -11.82
C TYR A 104 0.19 3.19 -12.79
N GLU A 105 -0.13 3.81 -13.91
CA GLU A 105 -1.00 3.22 -14.92
C GLU A 105 -0.39 1.95 -15.53
N GLU A 106 0.88 1.98 -15.87
CA GLU A 106 1.58 0.84 -16.48
C GLU A 106 1.64 -0.37 -15.52
N ILE A 107 2.05 -0.15 -14.29
CA ILE A 107 2.13 -1.23 -13.29
C ILE A 107 0.72 -1.67 -12.88
N GLY A 108 -0.19 -0.72 -12.73
CA GLY A 108 -1.56 -0.99 -12.33
C GLY A 108 -2.30 -1.91 -13.31
N GLU A 109 -2.07 -1.76 -14.61
CA GLU A 109 -2.64 -2.64 -15.62
C GLU A 109 -2.18 -4.09 -15.43
N GLU A 110 -0.88 -4.30 -15.24
CA GLU A 110 -0.32 -5.63 -15.04
C GLU A 110 -0.80 -6.24 -13.71
N GLU A 111 -0.89 -5.40 -12.66
CA GLU A 111 -1.39 -5.84 -11.36
C GLU A 111 -2.86 -6.24 -11.43
N ASP A 112 -3.67 -5.49 -12.17
CA ASP A 112 -5.08 -5.80 -12.34
C ASP A 112 -5.29 -7.15 -13.01
N GLU A 113 -4.45 -7.51 -13.97
CA GLU A 113 -4.50 -8.82 -14.60
C GLU A 113 -4.24 -9.95 -13.58
N ARG A 114 -3.30 -9.72 -12.65
CA ARG A 114 -3.03 -10.68 -11.58
C ARG A 114 -4.18 -10.77 -10.60
N TYR A 115 -4.79 -9.63 -10.24
CA TYR A 115 -5.97 -9.62 -9.38
C TYR A 115 -7.15 -10.33 -10.03
N ASP A 116 -7.36 -10.14 -11.33
CA ASP A 116 -8.42 -10.83 -12.07
C ASP A 116 -8.23 -12.34 -12.03
N ALA A 117 -6.98 -12.81 -12.18
CA ALA A 117 -6.66 -14.22 -12.09
C ALA A 117 -6.93 -14.79 -10.69
N ILE A 118 -6.58 -14.02 -9.65
CA ILE A 118 -6.84 -14.40 -8.26
C ILE A 118 -8.35 -14.46 -8.00
N GLU A 119 -9.09 -13.48 -8.48
CA GLU A 119 -10.54 -13.41 -8.33
C GLU A 119 -11.21 -14.60 -9.04
N GLU A 120 -10.71 -15.01 -10.19
CA GLU A 120 -11.24 -16.17 -10.91
C GLU A 120 -11.10 -17.45 -10.09
N VAL A 121 -9.99 -17.62 -9.38
CA VAL A 121 -9.76 -18.80 -8.53
C VAL A 121 -10.55 -18.72 -7.24
N LEU A 122 -10.51 -17.58 -6.56
CA LEU A 122 -11.14 -17.41 -5.25
C LEU A 122 -12.67 -17.26 -5.38
N GLY A 123 -13.12 -16.59 -6.42
CA GLY A 123 -14.51 -16.23 -6.64
C GLY A 123 -14.77 -14.78 -6.26
N ARG A 124 -15.61 -14.12 -7.05
CA ARG A 124 -15.89 -12.69 -6.86
C ARG A 124 -16.51 -12.37 -5.50
N GLU A 125 -17.49 -13.19 -5.07
CA GLU A 125 -18.15 -12.95 -3.79
C GLU A 125 -17.18 -13.05 -2.61
N LYS A 126 -16.31 -14.07 -2.64
CA LYS A 126 -15.29 -14.24 -1.59
C LYS A 126 -14.28 -13.11 -1.62
N MET A 127 -13.90 -12.65 -2.81
CA MET A 127 -12.95 -11.54 -2.94
C MET A 127 -13.53 -10.25 -2.35
N LEU A 128 -14.80 -9.95 -2.62
CA LEU A 128 -15.47 -8.78 -2.07
C LEU A 128 -15.60 -8.89 -0.55
N LEU A 129 -15.98 -10.06 -0.05
CA LEU A 129 -16.09 -10.30 1.39
C LEU A 129 -14.73 -10.15 2.07
N LEU A 130 -13.67 -10.70 1.49
CA LEU A 130 -12.32 -10.55 2.02
C LEU A 130 -11.91 -9.09 2.13
N LYS A 131 -12.14 -8.30 1.08
CA LYS A 131 -11.83 -6.87 1.08
C LYS A 131 -12.58 -6.14 2.19
N ASP A 132 -13.86 -6.43 2.38
CA ASP A 132 -14.67 -5.81 3.41
C ASP A 132 -14.19 -6.19 4.81
N LEU A 133 -13.86 -7.45 5.03
CA LEU A 133 -13.35 -7.93 6.32
C LEU A 133 -11.99 -7.33 6.64
N LEU A 134 -11.11 -7.23 5.66
CA LEU A 134 -9.80 -6.59 5.84
C LEU A 134 -9.96 -5.11 6.17
N ALA A 135 -10.89 -4.42 5.53
CA ALA A 135 -11.17 -3.01 5.81
C ALA A 135 -11.69 -2.82 7.23
N GLU A 136 -12.58 -3.70 7.69
CA GLU A 136 -13.07 -3.66 9.07
C GLU A 136 -11.95 -3.92 10.07
N LEU A 137 -11.14 -4.94 9.80
CA LEU A 137 -10.01 -5.27 10.67
C LEU A 137 -9.00 -4.13 10.75
N ALA A 138 -8.76 -3.45 9.64
CA ALA A 138 -7.84 -2.32 9.60
C ALA A 138 -8.28 -1.15 10.49
N LYS A 139 -9.56 -1.07 10.81
CA LYS A 139 -10.14 -0.01 11.67
C LYS A 139 -10.48 -0.51 13.06
N ILE A 140 -10.00 -1.69 13.45
CA ILE A 140 -10.42 -2.33 14.70
C ILE A 140 -10.03 -1.49 15.92
N GLU A 141 -8.93 -0.75 15.86
CA GLU A 141 -8.49 0.11 16.95
C GLU A 141 -9.53 1.19 17.27
N ASP A 142 -10.12 1.80 16.23
CA ASP A 142 -11.17 2.80 16.40
C ASP A 142 -12.39 2.22 17.13
N ALA A 143 -12.77 1.00 16.76
CA ALA A 143 -13.91 0.31 17.38
C ALA A 143 -13.63 -0.06 18.84
N LEU A 144 -12.40 -0.47 19.14
CA LEU A 144 -12.01 -0.85 20.51
C LEU A 144 -11.87 0.35 21.43
N ASN A 145 -11.56 1.52 20.89
CA ASN A 145 -11.32 2.75 21.65
C ASN A 145 -12.56 3.68 21.73
N SER A 146 -13.66 3.28 21.13
CA SER A 146 -14.90 4.07 21.18
C SER A 146 -15.79 3.67 22.35
#